data_5906cd3d5e7db6bb60b2cdeb7bb88b69
#
_entry.id   5906cd3d5e7db6bb60b2cdeb7bb88b69
#
_cell.length_a   1.000
_cell.length_b   1.000
_cell.length_c   1.000
_cell.angle_alpha   90.00
_cell.angle_beta   90.00
_cell.angle_gamma   90.00
#
_symmetry.space_group_name_H-M   'P 1'
#
loop_
_entity.id
_entity.type
_entity.pdbx_description
1 polymer ?
#
loop_
_entity_poly.entity_id
_entity_poly.type
_entity_poly.pdbx_seq_one_letter_code
_entity_poly.pdbx_strand_id
1 'polypeptide(L)'
;LAEAAAALCGDELVFEILDYQDLPFMNEDIEFPAPAAVQRLRAQLQEADGIWFFSPEYNHGISGVLKNFLDWMSRPDEAQKRVLNGKPAAVSGITPGMSGTLIAQDQLVTLLSFLNMRVMNVPRLTIPNALEQVTDGKLVLKESEPFLAEQCRAFINFIENNESLK
;
A
#
# COMPACT_ATOMS: atom_id res chain seq x y z
N LEU A 1 2.50 -4.07 -10.89
CA LEU A 1 3.66 -4.04 -9.98
C LEU A 1 3.40 -4.91 -8.74
N ALA A 2 2.20 -4.86 -8.11
CA ALA A 2 1.85 -5.72 -6.98
C ALA A 2 1.99 -7.22 -7.30
N GLU A 3 1.50 -7.67 -8.45
CA GLU A 3 1.64 -9.06 -8.89
C GLU A 3 3.11 -9.46 -9.08
N ALA A 4 3.95 -8.54 -9.58
CA ALA A 4 5.39 -8.80 -9.72
C ALA A 4 6.06 -8.91 -8.34
N ALA A 5 5.68 -8.09 -7.37
CA ALA A 5 6.16 -8.20 -6.00
C ALA A 5 5.73 -9.53 -5.36
N ALA A 6 4.47 -9.92 -5.51
CA ALA A 6 3.96 -11.20 -5.02
C ALA A 6 4.75 -12.39 -5.59
N ALA A 7 5.03 -12.36 -6.90
CA ALA A 7 5.84 -13.42 -7.54
C ALA A 7 7.29 -13.48 -7.02
N LEU A 8 7.89 -12.33 -6.71
CA LEU A 8 9.27 -12.27 -6.20
C LEU A 8 9.38 -12.64 -4.72
N CYS A 9 8.36 -12.35 -3.92
CA CYS A 9 8.33 -12.76 -2.50
C CYS A 9 8.07 -14.26 -2.34
N GLY A 10 7.46 -14.92 -3.35
CA GLY A 10 7.21 -16.36 -3.34
C GLY A 10 6.39 -16.79 -2.11
N ASP A 11 6.82 -17.89 -1.49
CA ASP A 11 6.13 -18.47 -0.32
C ASP A 11 6.46 -17.76 1.01
N GLU A 12 7.36 -16.78 1.00
CA GLU A 12 7.74 -16.05 2.21
C GLU A 12 6.68 -15.02 2.65
N LEU A 13 5.86 -14.52 1.70
CA LEU A 13 4.71 -13.66 1.97
C LEU A 13 3.46 -14.13 1.23
N VAL A 14 2.37 -14.25 1.94
CA VAL A 14 1.04 -14.46 1.34
C VAL A 14 0.47 -13.08 0.99
N PHE A 15 0.36 -12.79 -0.30
CA PHE A 15 -0.23 -11.56 -0.80
C PHE A 15 -1.74 -11.69 -1.00
N GLU A 16 -2.48 -10.76 -0.45
CA GLU A 16 -3.88 -10.53 -0.77
C GLU A 16 -4.02 -9.13 -1.38
N ILE A 17 -4.48 -9.04 -2.63
CA ILE A 17 -4.77 -7.75 -3.27
C ILE A 17 -6.18 -7.34 -2.86
N LEU A 18 -6.28 -6.25 -2.07
CA LEU A 18 -7.55 -5.75 -1.60
C LEU A 18 -8.34 -5.12 -2.75
N ASP A 19 -9.56 -5.59 -2.96
CA ASP A 19 -10.55 -4.92 -3.81
C ASP A 19 -11.37 -3.93 -2.98
N TYR A 20 -11.24 -2.64 -3.30
CA TYR A 20 -11.96 -1.56 -2.64
C TYR A 20 -12.73 -0.65 -3.63
N GLN A 21 -13.06 -1.21 -4.81
CA GLN A 21 -13.82 -0.48 -5.83
C GLN A 21 -15.25 -0.15 -5.40
N ASP A 22 -15.80 -0.92 -4.49
CA ASP A 22 -17.14 -0.78 -3.94
C ASP A 22 -17.24 0.18 -2.73
N LEU A 23 -16.11 0.82 -2.34
CA LEU A 23 -16.12 1.81 -1.27
C LEU A 23 -16.90 3.06 -1.70
N PRO A 24 -17.92 3.49 -0.94
CA PRO A 24 -18.52 4.80 -1.16
C PRO A 24 -17.51 5.90 -0.86
N PHE A 25 -17.75 7.12 -1.33
CA PHE A 25 -16.98 8.27 -0.83
C PHE A 25 -17.16 8.40 0.67
N MET A 26 -16.05 8.71 1.35
CA MET A 26 -16.07 8.92 2.80
C MET A 26 -17.13 9.97 3.16
N ASN A 27 -18.02 9.57 4.07
CA ASN A 27 -19.07 10.44 4.58
C ASN A 27 -19.32 10.09 6.05
N GLU A 28 -19.20 11.06 6.92
CA GLU A 28 -19.39 10.90 8.37
C GLU A 28 -20.84 10.54 8.74
N ASP A 29 -21.82 10.92 7.91
CA ASP A 29 -23.24 10.59 8.16
C ASP A 29 -23.55 9.07 8.08
N ILE A 30 -22.67 8.31 7.43
CA ILE A 30 -22.80 6.83 7.30
C ILE A 30 -21.63 6.10 7.96
N GLU A 31 -20.94 6.73 8.89
CA GLU A 31 -19.79 6.12 9.58
C GLU A 31 -20.24 5.00 10.53
N PHE A 32 -21.41 5.14 11.15
CA PHE A 32 -21.94 4.17 12.12
C PHE A 32 -23.44 3.89 11.87
N PRO A 33 -23.86 2.62 11.56
CA PRO A 33 -22.96 1.50 11.26
C PRO A 33 -22.22 1.72 9.94
N ALA A 34 -20.95 1.32 9.90
CA ALA A 34 -20.15 1.49 8.69
C ALA A 34 -20.69 0.64 7.51
N PRO A 35 -20.59 1.11 6.26
CA PRO A 35 -20.95 0.33 5.08
C PRO A 35 -20.29 -1.05 5.05
N ALA A 36 -20.96 -2.04 4.46
CA ALA A 36 -20.48 -3.42 4.40
C ALA A 36 -19.07 -3.54 3.77
N ALA A 37 -18.78 -2.76 2.71
CA ALA A 37 -17.46 -2.70 2.10
C ALA A 37 -16.37 -2.23 3.08
N VAL A 38 -16.69 -1.24 3.92
CA VAL A 38 -15.77 -0.74 4.96
C VAL A 38 -15.52 -1.79 6.03
N GLN A 39 -16.58 -2.47 6.49
CA GLN A 39 -16.45 -3.54 7.50
C GLN A 39 -15.61 -4.71 6.96
N ARG A 40 -15.86 -5.15 5.72
CA ARG A 40 -15.07 -6.20 5.05
C ARG A 40 -13.59 -5.84 4.98
N LEU A 41 -13.26 -4.64 4.50
CA LEU A 41 -11.87 -4.19 4.38
C LEU A 41 -11.19 -4.04 5.74
N ARG A 42 -11.89 -3.56 6.77
CA ARG A 42 -11.35 -3.52 8.13
C ARG A 42 -11.02 -4.92 8.65
N ALA A 43 -11.88 -5.91 8.41
CA ALA A 43 -11.62 -7.29 8.79
C ALA A 43 -10.38 -7.85 8.09
N GLN A 44 -10.26 -7.68 6.76
CA GLN A 44 -9.07 -8.10 6.00
C GLN A 44 -7.80 -7.43 6.52
N LEU A 45 -7.85 -6.12 6.81
CA LEU A 45 -6.71 -5.40 7.36
C LEU A 45 -6.35 -5.81 8.79
N GLN A 46 -7.29 -6.25 9.59
CA GLN A 46 -7.01 -6.76 10.94
C GLN A 46 -6.15 -8.03 10.89
N GLU A 47 -6.45 -8.93 9.96
CA GLU A 47 -5.72 -10.19 9.77
C GLU A 47 -4.34 -10.03 9.12
N ALA A 48 -4.12 -8.93 8.40
CA ALA A 48 -2.86 -8.69 7.71
C ALA A 48 -1.73 -8.29 8.67
N ASP A 49 -0.53 -8.83 8.50
CA ASP A 49 0.66 -8.50 9.28
C ASP A 49 1.33 -7.20 8.82
N GLY A 50 1.11 -6.81 7.57
CA GLY A 50 1.59 -5.57 6.96
C GLY A 50 0.78 -5.16 5.76
N ILE A 51 0.99 -3.94 5.27
CA ILE A 51 0.31 -3.40 4.09
C ILE A 51 1.36 -2.84 3.13
N TRP A 52 1.34 -3.31 1.89
CA TRP A 52 2.19 -2.76 0.85
C TRP A 52 1.36 -1.93 -0.12
N PHE A 53 1.62 -0.63 -0.15
CA PHE A 53 0.92 0.32 -1.00
C PHE A 53 1.62 0.46 -2.35
N PHE A 54 0.92 0.10 -3.43
CA PHE A 54 1.34 0.33 -4.80
C PHE A 54 0.51 1.47 -5.37
N SER A 55 1.09 2.66 -5.45
CA SER A 55 0.36 3.87 -5.86
C SER A 55 0.87 4.43 -7.17
N PRO A 56 -0.01 4.77 -8.12
CA PRO A 56 0.34 5.67 -9.20
C PRO A 56 0.53 7.09 -8.67
N GLU A 57 1.09 7.97 -9.50
CA GLU A 57 1.12 9.41 -9.26
C GLU A 57 0.18 10.11 -10.22
N TYR A 58 -0.84 10.78 -9.70
CA TYR A 58 -1.77 11.60 -10.47
C TYR A 58 -1.67 13.05 -10.02
N ASN A 59 -1.29 13.94 -10.95
CA ASN A 59 -1.18 15.38 -10.67
C ASN A 59 -0.31 15.68 -9.43
N HIS A 60 0.86 15.04 -9.33
CA HIS A 60 1.77 15.15 -8.19
C HIS A 60 1.17 14.71 -6.85
N GLY A 61 0.26 13.74 -6.86
CA GLY A 61 -0.37 13.24 -5.64
C GLY A 61 -0.77 11.77 -5.74
N ILE A 62 -1.23 11.24 -4.62
CA ILE A 62 -1.84 9.90 -4.56
C ILE A 62 -3.19 9.92 -5.29
N SER A 63 -3.62 8.75 -5.77
CA SER A 63 -4.93 8.64 -6.43
C SER A 63 -6.08 8.94 -5.45
N GLY A 64 -7.16 9.55 -5.95
CA GLY A 64 -8.35 9.85 -5.13
C GLY A 64 -8.98 8.60 -4.52
N VAL A 65 -8.95 7.47 -5.23
CA VAL A 65 -9.47 6.18 -4.71
C VAL A 65 -8.63 5.66 -3.54
N LEU A 66 -7.30 5.81 -3.58
CA LEU A 66 -6.43 5.45 -2.46
C LEU A 66 -6.66 6.39 -1.27
N LYS A 67 -6.82 7.69 -1.53
CA LYS A 67 -7.13 8.66 -0.47
C LYS A 67 -8.45 8.32 0.22
N ASN A 68 -9.50 8.01 -0.55
CA ASN A 68 -10.79 7.59 -0.03
C ASN A 68 -10.69 6.32 0.84
N PHE A 69 -9.94 5.33 0.37
CA PHE A 69 -9.67 4.11 1.15
C PHE A 69 -9.00 4.46 2.50
N LEU A 70 -7.96 5.28 2.48
CA LEU A 70 -7.27 5.69 3.71
C LEU A 70 -8.15 6.50 4.65
N ASP A 71 -9.03 7.35 4.12
CA ASP A 71 -9.99 8.10 4.92
C ASP A 71 -10.94 7.16 5.67
N TRP A 72 -11.51 6.16 5.00
CA TRP A 72 -12.33 5.14 5.65
C TRP A 72 -11.57 4.30 6.67
N MET A 73 -10.35 3.85 6.34
CA MET A 73 -9.56 2.99 7.22
C MET A 73 -8.93 3.75 8.39
N SER A 74 -8.85 5.08 8.32
CA SER A 74 -8.41 5.94 9.41
C SER A 74 -9.41 6.03 10.55
N ARG A 75 -10.70 5.80 10.26
CA ARG A 75 -11.78 5.90 11.26
C ARG A 75 -11.77 4.69 12.18
N PRO A 76 -12.06 4.89 13.47
CA PRO A 76 -12.19 3.78 14.39
C PRO A 76 -13.40 2.89 14.03
N ASP A 77 -13.36 1.65 14.44
CA ASP A 77 -14.53 0.77 14.44
C ASP A 77 -15.44 1.06 15.65
N GLU A 78 -16.52 0.29 15.78
CA GLU A 78 -17.47 0.40 16.92
C GLU A 78 -16.79 0.12 18.28
N ALA A 79 -15.69 -0.64 18.28
CA ALA A 79 -14.89 -0.92 19.47
C ALA A 79 -13.76 0.11 19.70
N GLN A 80 -13.79 1.23 18.96
CA GLN A 80 -12.78 2.30 19.00
C GLN A 80 -11.36 1.87 18.57
N LYS A 81 -11.26 0.77 17.80
CA LYS A 81 -9.98 0.30 17.24
C LYS A 81 -9.73 0.94 15.88
N ARG A 82 -8.48 1.28 15.63
CA ARG A 82 -7.98 1.81 14.35
C ARG A 82 -7.13 0.75 13.67
N VAL A 83 -7.61 0.20 12.55
CA VAL A 83 -7.00 -0.96 11.88
C VAL A 83 -5.60 -0.71 11.32
N LEU A 84 -5.26 0.55 11.05
CA LEU A 84 -3.95 0.93 10.52
C LEU A 84 -2.89 1.16 11.60
N ASN A 85 -3.32 1.40 12.85
CA ASN A 85 -2.44 1.79 13.94
C ASN A 85 -1.36 0.74 14.21
N GLY A 86 -0.09 1.14 14.13
CA GLY A 86 1.08 0.29 14.38
C GLY A 86 1.38 -0.73 13.29
N LYS A 87 0.59 -0.83 12.21
CA LYS A 87 0.87 -1.79 11.14
C LYS A 87 2.10 -1.41 10.33
N PRO A 88 2.95 -2.40 9.99
CA PRO A 88 4.02 -2.23 9.01
C PRO A 88 3.46 -1.80 7.65
N ALA A 89 4.13 -0.85 7.02
CA ALA A 89 3.76 -0.37 5.70
C ALA A 89 4.98 -0.23 4.78
N ALA A 90 4.86 -0.69 3.54
CA ALA A 90 5.80 -0.39 2.46
C ALA A 90 5.10 0.41 1.36
N VAL A 91 5.88 1.17 0.59
CA VAL A 91 5.37 2.01 -0.49
C VAL A 91 6.20 1.78 -1.74
N SER A 92 5.53 1.58 -2.87
CA SER A 92 6.14 1.43 -4.20
C SER A 92 5.28 2.08 -5.27
N GLY A 93 5.90 2.44 -6.37
CA GLY A 93 5.14 2.96 -7.50
C GLY A 93 5.93 2.92 -8.81
N ILE A 94 5.18 2.95 -9.90
CA ILE A 94 5.70 2.98 -11.25
C ILE A 94 4.90 3.99 -12.08
N THR A 95 5.58 4.78 -12.91
CA THR A 95 4.93 5.80 -13.74
C THR A 95 5.60 5.88 -15.11
N PRO A 96 4.85 6.25 -16.18
CA PRO A 96 5.46 6.55 -17.49
C PRO A 96 6.45 7.71 -17.46
N GLY A 97 6.29 8.66 -16.53
CA GLY A 97 7.18 9.81 -16.39
C GLY A 97 8.48 9.51 -15.66
N MET A 98 9.32 10.53 -15.54
CA MET A 98 10.66 10.46 -14.93
C MET A 98 10.62 10.43 -13.39
N SER A 99 9.53 10.88 -12.75
CA SER A 99 9.43 11.02 -11.29
C SER A 99 9.35 9.69 -10.55
N GLY A 100 8.97 8.60 -11.23
CA GLY A 100 8.81 7.29 -10.61
C GLY A 100 7.82 7.25 -9.44
N THR A 101 6.87 8.19 -9.40
CA THR A 101 5.90 8.38 -8.30
C THR A 101 6.49 8.99 -7.01
N LEU A 102 7.63 9.65 -7.07
CA LEU A 102 8.33 10.16 -5.89
C LEU A 102 7.48 11.10 -5.04
N ILE A 103 6.79 12.06 -5.68
CA ILE A 103 5.98 13.07 -4.98
C ILE A 103 4.76 12.43 -4.31
N ALA A 104 4.08 11.51 -5.02
CA ALA A 104 2.97 10.76 -4.46
C ALA A 104 3.41 9.90 -3.26
N GLN A 105 4.59 9.29 -3.32
CA GLN A 105 5.14 8.51 -2.22
C GLN A 105 5.45 9.37 -0.99
N ASP A 106 6.01 10.57 -1.15
CA ASP A 106 6.29 11.47 -0.04
C ASP A 106 4.99 11.93 0.65
N GLN A 107 3.96 12.25 -0.11
CA GLN A 107 2.64 12.53 0.45
C GLN A 107 2.05 11.32 1.19
N LEU A 108 2.16 10.13 0.59
CA LEU A 108 1.65 8.90 1.18
C LEU A 108 2.36 8.58 2.49
N VAL A 109 3.68 8.65 2.54
CA VAL A 109 4.46 8.44 3.77
C VAL A 109 4.05 9.40 4.87
N THR A 110 3.85 10.69 4.54
CA THR A 110 3.37 11.69 5.50
C THR A 110 1.99 11.31 6.05
N LEU A 111 1.07 10.89 5.18
CA LEU A 111 -0.27 10.47 5.57
C LEU A 111 -0.24 9.18 6.43
N LEU A 112 0.50 8.17 6.01
CA LEU A 112 0.61 6.91 6.75
C LEU A 112 1.24 7.11 8.13
N SER A 113 2.23 8.01 8.24
CA SER A 113 2.83 8.40 9.52
C SER A 113 1.83 9.10 10.44
N PHE A 114 0.99 10.00 9.89
CA PHE A 114 -0.10 10.61 10.64
C PHE A 114 -1.13 9.57 11.14
N LEU A 115 -1.38 8.53 10.37
CA LEU A 115 -2.25 7.41 10.74
C LEU A 115 -1.57 6.43 11.72
N ASN A 116 -0.39 6.77 12.21
CA ASN A 116 0.42 5.98 13.12
C ASN A 116 0.80 4.59 12.60
N MET A 117 0.97 4.46 11.28
CA MET A 117 1.56 3.26 10.68
C MET A 117 3.09 3.26 10.85
N ARG A 118 3.68 2.10 10.89
CA ARG A 118 5.13 1.94 10.86
C ARG A 118 5.58 1.84 9.42
N VAL A 119 6.05 2.95 8.86
CA VAL A 119 6.45 3.00 7.44
C VAL A 119 7.90 2.58 7.29
N MET A 120 8.15 1.58 6.43
CA MET A 120 9.49 1.22 5.98
C MET A 120 9.99 2.28 4.99
N ASN A 121 10.86 3.16 5.46
CA ASN A 121 11.36 4.27 4.63
C ASN A 121 12.48 3.86 3.67
N VAL A 122 13.18 2.76 3.93
CA VAL A 122 14.29 2.28 3.11
C VAL A 122 14.24 0.75 3.03
N PRO A 123 14.29 0.18 1.81
CA PRO A 123 14.20 0.87 0.52
C PRO A 123 12.76 1.28 0.16
N ARG A 124 12.60 2.44 -0.48
CA ARG A 124 11.37 2.79 -1.22
C ARG A 124 11.63 2.59 -2.70
N LEU A 125 10.66 2.08 -3.43
CA LEU A 125 10.82 1.80 -4.86
C LEU A 125 10.03 2.80 -5.71
N THR A 126 10.75 3.58 -6.48
CA THR A 126 10.22 4.51 -7.48
C THR A 126 10.70 4.09 -8.85
N ILE A 127 9.80 3.63 -9.72
CA ILE A 127 10.16 3.14 -11.06
C ILE A 127 9.70 4.16 -12.10
N PRO A 128 10.63 4.89 -12.76
CA PRO A 128 10.31 5.75 -13.89
C PRO A 128 10.13 4.95 -15.19
N ASN A 129 9.70 5.62 -16.23
CA ASN A 129 9.66 5.13 -17.61
C ASN A 129 8.93 3.79 -17.75
N ALA A 130 7.75 3.66 -17.12
CA ALA A 130 6.97 2.41 -17.09
C ALA A 130 6.76 1.78 -18.48
N LEU A 131 6.64 2.58 -19.54
CA LEU A 131 6.43 2.07 -20.90
C LEU A 131 7.63 1.28 -21.44
N GLU A 132 8.84 1.58 -20.98
CA GLU A 132 10.05 0.82 -21.32
C GLU A 132 10.13 -0.53 -20.59
N GLN A 133 9.31 -0.69 -19.55
CA GLN A 133 9.19 -1.87 -18.73
C GLN A 133 7.99 -2.75 -19.13
N VAL A 134 7.34 -2.46 -20.26
CA VAL A 134 6.23 -3.25 -20.78
C VAL A 134 6.67 -3.94 -22.07
N THR A 135 6.46 -5.25 -22.13
CA THR A 135 6.68 -6.08 -23.32
C THR A 135 5.42 -6.90 -23.57
N ASP A 136 4.87 -6.84 -24.77
CA ASP A 136 3.64 -7.52 -25.15
C ASP A 136 2.46 -7.29 -24.17
N GLY A 137 2.32 -6.06 -23.68
CA GLY A 137 1.26 -5.65 -22.75
C GLY A 137 1.48 -6.17 -21.29
N LYS A 138 2.60 -6.79 -21.00
CA LYS A 138 2.95 -7.29 -19.66
C LYS A 138 4.09 -6.48 -19.07
N LEU A 139 4.03 -6.25 -17.76
CA LEU A 139 5.13 -5.63 -17.03
C LEU A 139 6.31 -6.61 -16.94
N VAL A 140 7.46 -6.19 -17.45
CA VAL A 140 8.73 -6.91 -17.37
C VAL A 140 9.75 -5.95 -16.79
N LEU A 141 10.05 -6.10 -15.51
CA LEU A 141 10.81 -5.11 -14.74
C LEU A 141 12.28 -4.98 -15.10
N LYS A 142 12.81 -5.79 -16.00
CA LYS A 142 14.20 -5.68 -16.50
C LYS A 142 15.19 -5.28 -15.38
N GLU A 143 15.79 -4.09 -15.51
CA GLU A 143 16.76 -3.56 -14.56
C GLU A 143 16.15 -3.15 -13.20
N SER A 144 14.83 -2.99 -13.12
CA SER A 144 14.13 -2.63 -11.88
C SER A 144 13.82 -3.83 -10.99
N GLU A 145 13.87 -5.06 -11.51
CA GLU A 145 13.55 -6.27 -10.76
C GLU A 145 14.43 -6.48 -9.52
N PRO A 146 15.77 -6.30 -9.56
CA PRO A 146 16.61 -6.47 -8.38
C PRO A 146 16.25 -5.52 -7.23
N PHE A 147 15.81 -4.31 -7.54
CA PHE A 147 15.39 -3.33 -6.53
C PHE A 147 14.05 -3.72 -5.90
N LEU A 148 13.11 -4.29 -6.68
CA LEU A 148 11.87 -4.81 -6.13
C LEU A 148 12.14 -6.05 -5.24
N ALA A 149 13.02 -6.94 -5.67
CA ALA A 149 13.43 -8.09 -4.88
C ALA A 149 14.12 -7.69 -3.56
N GLU A 150 14.93 -6.62 -3.58
CA GLU A 150 15.52 -6.05 -2.36
C GLU A 150 14.44 -5.51 -1.43
N GLN A 151 13.45 -4.79 -1.95
CA GLN A 151 12.34 -4.26 -1.16
C GLN A 151 11.47 -5.39 -0.58
N CYS A 152 11.26 -6.50 -1.32
CA CYS A 152 10.59 -7.69 -0.81
C CYS A 152 11.28 -8.20 0.46
N ARG A 153 12.57 -8.50 0.37
CA ARG A 153 13.35 -9.00 1.53
C ARG A 153 13.34 -8.03 2.70
N ALA A 154 13.48 -6.73 2.42
CA ALA A 154 13.46 -5.71 3.46
C ALA A 154 12.10 -5.62 4.15
N PHE A 155 11.00 -5.77 3.40
CA PHE A 155 9.66 -5.70 3.98
C PHE A 155 9.31 -6.95 4.80
N ILE A 156 9.73 -8.13 4.39
CA ILE A 156 9.64 -9.36 5.18
C ILE A 156 10.31 -9.17 6.55
N ASN A 157 11.58 -8.78 6.54
CA ASN A 157 12.32 -8.51 7.76
C ASN A 157 11.67 -7.41 8.62
N PHE A 158 11.07 -6.40 7.98
CA PHE A 158 10.40 -5.30 8.67
C PHE A 158 9.13 -5.76 9.39
N ILE A 159 8.36 -6.67 8.78
CA ILE A 159 7.18 -7.28 9.40
C ILE A 159 7.61 -8.15 10.60
N GLU A 160 8.56 -9.07 10.42
CA GLU A 160 9.06 -9.96 11.47
C GLU A 160 9.58 -9.19 12.69
N ASN A 161 10.35 -8.12 12.46
CA ASN A 161 10.84 -7.26 13.54
C ASN A 161 9.71 -6.45 14.22
N ASN A 162 8.58 -6.26 13.57
CA ASN A 162 7.42 -5.63 14.19
C ASN A 162 6.72 -6.55 15.20
N GLU A 163 6.70 -7.85 14.94
CA GLU A 163 6.11 -8.83 15.86
C GLU A 163 6.88 -8.94 17.17
N SER A 164 8.18 -8.77 17.13
CA SER A 164 9.04 -8.80 18.33
C SER A 164 8.84 -7.63 19.28
N LEU A 165 8.05 -6.61 18.89
CA LEU A 165 7.76 -5.40 19.66
C LEU A 165 6.34 -5.37 20.26
N LYS A 166 5.54 -6.40 19.98
CA LYS A 166 4.20 -6.61 20.58
C LYS A 166 4.32 -7.41 21.87
#